data_cb21bda4f2ef37f2c4e72544aa7f44e1
#
_entry.id   cb21bda4f2ef37f2c4e72544aa7f44e1
#
_cell.length_a   1.000
_cell.length_b   1.000
_cell.length_c   1.000
_cell.angle_alpha   90.00
_cell.angle_beta   90.00
_cell.angle_gamma   90.00
#
_symmetry.space_group_name_H-M   'P 1'
#
loop_
_entity.id
_entity.type
_entity.pdbx_description
1 polymer ?
#
loop_
_entity_poly.entity_id
_entity_poly.type
_entity_poly.pdbx_seq_one_letter_code
_entity_poly.pdbx_strand_id
1 'polypeptide(L)'
;MKKEETPADKLLKKAESKIGCSYEYGATGPDKFDCSGFVQWCHDQIGVTVPRTSGEQYDQGASATGAKGDLVFFKKNNKINHVGICDGDGNMINAQCSGVKKVAISSVKPNWGMGDNCGYKTFL
;
A
#
# COMPACT_ATOMS: atom_id res chain seq x y z
N MET A 1 10.64 -29.70 1.50
CA MET A 1 11.47 -28.66 0.89
C MET A 1 10.98 -27.28 1.32
N LYS A 2 11.89 -26.46 1.78
CA LYS A 2 11.53 -25.13 2.27
C LYS A 2 11.42 -24.16 1.10
N LYS A 3 10.29 -23.51 0.95
CA LYS A 3 10.08 -22.52 -0.10
C LYS A 3 10.76 -21.21 0.28
N GLU A 4 11.56 -20.65 -0.62
CA GLU A 4 12.15 -19.35 -0.41
C GLU A 4 11.10 -18.25 -0.45
N GLU A 5 11.26 -17.28 0.43
CA GLU A 5 10.40 -16.12 0.42
C GLU A 5 10.80 -15.18 -0.72
N THR A 6 9.81 -14.78 -1.51
CA THR A 6 10.00 -13.75 -2.53
C THR A 6 10.00 -12.37 -1.88
N PRO A 7 10.49 -11.32 -2.58
CA PRO A 7 10.35 -9.96 -2.08
C PRO A 7 8.89 -9.59 -1.76
N ALA A 8 7.94 -10.07 -2.56
CA ALA A 8 6.51 -9.84 -2.30
C ALA A 8 6.07 -10.48 -0.98
N ASP A 9 6.53 -11.69 -0.68
CA ASP A 9 6.20 -12.36 0.59
C ASP A 9 6.75 -11.56 1.78
N LYS A 10 7.99 -11.08 1.67
CA LYS A 10 8.62 -10.28 2.72
C LYS A 10 7.88 -8.96 2.93
N LEU A 11 7.49 -8.31 1.85
CA LEU A 11 6.74 -7.05 1.90
C LEU A 11 5.42 -7.26 2.63
N LEU A 12 4.66 -8.29 2.29
CA LEU A 12 3.38 -8.57 2.92
C LEU A 12 3.52 -8.91 4.41
N LYS A 13 4.56 -9.62 4.80
CA LYS A 13 4.81 -9.90 6.22
C LYS A 13 4.98 -8.61 7.01
N LYS A 14 5.74 -7.66 6.47
CA LYS A 14 5.92 -6.36 7.12
C LYS A 14 4.61 -5.59 7.19
N ALA A 15 3.84 -5.58 6.11
CA ALA A 15 2.54 -4.92 6.08
C ALA A 15 1.58 -5.53 7.10
N GLU A 16 1.50 -6.86 7.15
CA GLU A 16 0.62 -7.57 8.09
C GLU A 16 1.00 -7.28 9.55
N SER A 17 2.29 -7.12 9.83
CA SER A 17 2.76 -6.84 11.19
C SER A 17 2.28 -5.49 11.73
N LYS A 18 1.80 -4.61 10.87
CA LYS A 18 1.35 -3.26 11.24
C LYS A 18 -0.17 -3.08 11.20
N ILE A 19 -0.92 -4.13 10.90
CA ILE A 19 -2.39 -4.07 10.95
C ILE A 19 -2.81 -3.65 12.37
N GLY A 20 -3.66 -2.63 12.44
CA GLY A 20 -4.12 -2.06 13.70
C GLY A 20 -3.41 -0.79 14.12
N CYS A 21 -2.28 -0.44 13.50
CA CYS A 21 -1.61 0.82 13.79
C CYS A 21 -2.46 2.00 13.30
N SER A 22 -2.44 3.08 14.07
CA SER A 22 -3.28 4.25 13.79
C SER A 22 -2.87 4.99 12.52
N TYR A 23 -3.84 5.56 11.82
CA TYR A 23 -3.59 6.50 10.75
C TYR A 23 -3.27 7.88 11.32
N GLU A 24 -2.27 8.53 10.77
CA GLU A 24 -1.96 9.93 11.08
C GLU A 24 -1.38 10.57 9.83
N TYR A 25 -1.97 11.68 9.40
CA TYR A 25 -1.50 12.41 8.23
C TYR A 25 -0.02 12.82 8.40
N GLY A 26 0.79 12.52 7.39
CA GLY A 26 2.21 12.82 7.41
C GLY A 26 3.09 11.81 8.14
N ALA A 27 2.49 10.76 8.73
CA ALA A 27 3.26 9.78 9.50
C ALA A 27 3.86 8.69 8.61
N THR A 28 5.09 8.29 8.92
CA THR A 28 5.86 7.31 8.15
C THR A 28 6.27 6.10 8.98
N GLY A 29 5.65 5.90 10.13
CA GLY A 29 5.91 4.76 11.00
C GLY A 29 6.92 5.07 12.09
N PRO A 30 7.25 4.09 12.90
CA PRO A 30 6.80 2.69 12.85
C PRO A 30 5.46 2.41 13.54
N ASP A 31 4.87 3.38 14.23
CA ASP A 31 3.65 3.15 15.02
C ASP A 31 2.40 3.80 14.44
N LYS A 32 2.58 4.82 13.61
CA LYS A 32 1.50 5.52 12.93
C LYS A 32 1.90 5.74 11.49
N PHE A 33 0.90 5.78 10.58
CA PHE A 33 1.15 5.85 9.15
C PHE A 33 0.08 6.66 8.42
N ASP A 34 0.48 7.39 7.37
CA ASP A 34 -0.49 7.73 6.32
C ASP A 34 -0.37 6.67 5.22
N CYS A 35 -1.19 6.74 4.17
CA CYS A 35 -1.24 5.67 3.17
C CYS A 35 0.09 5.47 2.43
N SER A 36 0.69 6.55 1.96
CA SER A 36 1.97 6.48 1.24
C SER A 36 3.14 6.24 2.18
N GLY A 37 3.06 6.75 3.41
CA GLY A 37 4.08 6.51 4.45
C GLY A 37 4.13 5.05 4.85
N PHE A 38 2.97 4.39 4.92
CA PHE A 38 2.89 2.96 5.18
C PHE A 38 3.59 2.15 4.07
N VAL A 39 3.29 2.48 2.82
CA VAL A 39 3.92 1.83 1.66
C VAL A 39 5.43 2.03 1.70
N GLN A 40 5.88 3.26 1.94
CA GLN A 40 7.29 3.59 2.02
C GLN A 40 7.99 2.81 3.14
N TRP A 41 7.40 2.78 4.33
CA TRP A 41 7.97 2.08 5.48
C TRP A 41 8.11 0.58 5.19
N CYS A 42 7.07 -0.05 4.65
CA CYS A 42 7.11 -1.49 4.36
C CYS A 42 8.21 -1.83 3.35
N HIS A 43 8.36 -1.02 2.31
CA HIS A 43 9.42 -1.24 1.31
C HIS A 43 10.81 -1.01 1.91
N ASP A 44 10.97 0.00 2.77
CA ASP A 44 12.23 0.24 3.46
C ASP A 44 12.68 -0.97 4.27
N GLN A 45 11.74 -1.70 4.87
CA GLN A 45 12.06 -2.87 5.68
C GLN A 45 12.66 -4.01 4.87
N ILE A 46 12.49 -4.00 3.57
CA ILE A 46 13.05 -5.02 2.68
C ILE A 46 14.12 -4.45 1.73
N GLY A 47 14.60 -3.25 2.04
CA GLY A 47 15.71 -2.63 1.29
C GLY A 47 15.32 -1.99 -0.02
N VAL A 48 14.04 -1.68 -0.23
CA VAL A 48 13.54 -1.04 -1.45
C VAL A 48 13.15 0.41 -1.17
N THR A 49 13.68 1.33 -1.95
CA THR A 49 13.36 2.75 -1.82
C THR A 49 12.17 3.11 -2.70
N VAL A 50 11.15 3.74 -2.11
CA VAL A 50 10.01 4.25 -2.86
C VAL A 50 9.79 5.73 -2.50
N PRO A 51 9.18 6.52 -3.42
CA PRO A 51 8.91 7.93 -3.15
C PRO A 51 7.96 8.13 -1.97
N ARG A 52 7.95 9.34 -1.43
CA ARG A 52 7.18 9.67 -0.22
C ARG A 52 5.68 9.76 -0.45
N THR A 53 5.24 10.24 -1.59
CA THR A 53 3.81 10.50 -1.83
C THR A 53 3.20 9.48 -2.76
N SER A 54 1.88 9.27 -2.63
CA SER A 54 1.16 8.32 -3.48
C SER A 54 1.22 8.71 -4.96
N GLY A 55 1.17 10.01 -5.26
CA GLY A 55 1.30 10.49 -6.65
C GLY A 55 2.65 10.16 -7.26
N GLU A 56 3.72 10.38 -6.51
CA GLU A 56 5.08 10.04 -6.98
C GLU A 56 5.25 8.51 -7.11
N GLN A 57 4.69 7.76 -6.19
CA GLN A 57 4.73 6.30 -6.25
C GLN A 57 4.02 5.81 -7.52
N TYR A 58 2.89 6.40 -7.86
CA TYR A 58 2.18 6.06 -9.09
C TYR A 58 3.02 6.38 -10.34
N ASP A 59 3.63 7.56 -10.35
CA ASP A 59 4.39 8.03 -11.52
C ASP A 59 5.68 7.23 -11.73
N GLN A 60 6.34 6.82 -10.66
CA GLN A 60 7.66 6.20 -10.72
C GLN A 60 7.63 4.68 -10.71
N GLY A 61 6.55 4.06 -10.27
CA GLY A 61 6.44 2.61 -10.25
C GLY A 61 6.29 2.02 -11.65
N ALA A 62 6.72 0.77 -11.81
CA ALA A 62 6.54 0.04 -13.07
C ALA A 62 5.11 -0.48 -13.14
N SER A 63 4.56 -0.60 -14.36
CA SER A 63 3.21 -1.12 -14.57
C SER A 63 3.07 -2.53 -14.02
N ALA A 64 1.93 -2.81 -13.40
CA ALA A 64 1.68 -4.08 -12.73
C ALA A 64 0.22 -4.50 -12.88
N THR A 65 -0.14 -5.68 -12.37
CA THR A 65 -1.44 -6.30 -12.60
C THR A 65 -2.26 -6.56 -11.33
N GLY A 66 -1.75 -6.22 -10.16
CA GLY A 66 -2.42 -6.47 -8.89
C GLY A 66 -2.03 -7.78 -8.24
N ALA A 67 -0.87 -8.33 -8.62
CA ALA A 67 -0.33 -9.51 -7.97
C ALA A 67 0.15 -9.18 -6.56
N LYS A 68 0.47 -10.21 -5.79
CA LYS A 68 1.00 -10.06 -4.43
C LYS A 68 2.21 -9.10 -4.42
N GLY A 69 2.16 -8.09 -3.57
CA GLY A 69 3.26 -7.11 -3.43
C GLY A 69 3.17 -5.91 -4.36
N ASP A 70 2.25 -5.92 -5.31
CA ASP A 70 2.00 -4.76 -6.15
C ASP A 70 1.28 -3.68 -5.35
N LEU A 71 1.36 -2.45 -5.83
CA LEU A 71 0.64 -1.32 -5.23
C LEU A 71 -0.60 -1.03 -6.04
N VAL A 72 -1.73 -0.83 -5.36
CA VAL A 72 -2.98 -0.42 -5.99
C VAL A 72 -3.21 1.05 -5.66
N PHE A 73 -3.62 1.82 -6.67
CA PHE A 73 -3.81 3.26 -6.54
C PHE A 73 -5.26 3.65 -6.80
N PHE A 74 -5.68 4.71 -6.12
CA PHE A 74 -7.04 5.23 -6.25
C PHE A 74 -6.99 6.71 -6.58
N LYS A 75 -7.86 7.12 -7.50
CA LYS A 75 -7.92 8.48 -8.01
C LYS A 75 -9.25 9.13 -7.63
N LYS A 76 -9.17 10.36 -7.17
CA LYS A 76 -10.34 11.17 -6.85
C LYS A 76 -10.11 12.57 -7.38
N ASN A 77 -11.07 13.12 -8.14
CA ASN A 77 -10.95 14.44 -8.75
C ASN A 77 -9.67 14.58 -9.59
N ASN A 78 -9.36 13.54 -10.38
CA ASN A 78 -8.18 13.48 -11.26
C ASN A 78 -6.83 13.49 -10.53
N LYS A 79 -6.80 13.19 -9.25
CA LYS A 79 -5.56 13.11 -8.47
C LYS A 79 -5.46 11.76 -7.78
N ILE A 80 -4.23 11.23 -7.72
CA ILE A 80 -3.97 10.04 -6.91
C ILE A 80 -4.24 10.41 -5.45
N ASN A 81 -5.17 9.69 -4.84
CA ASN A 81 -5.69 10.01 -3.52
C ASN A 81 -5.30 8.97 -2.45
N HIS A 82 -5.05 7.73 -2.87
CA HIS A 82 -4.81 6.64 -1.94
C HIS A 82 -3.98 5.54 -2.59
N VAL A 83 -3.27 4.77 -1.77
CA VAL A 83 -2.46 3.64 -2.20
C VAL A 83 -2.51 2.54 -1.15
N GLY A 84 -2.47 1.30 -1.60
CA GLY A 84 -2.38 0.13 -0.72
C GLY A 84 -1.47 -0.92 -1.32
N ILE A 85 -1.15 -1.95 -0.54
CA ILE A 85 -0.30 -3.07 -0.97
C ILE A 85 -1.19 -4.27 -1.23
N CYS A 86 -1.18 -4.78 -2.47
CA CYS A 86 -2.02 -5.91 -2.88
C CYS A 86 -1.56 -7.21 -2.22
N ASP A 87 -2.52 -8.03 -1.78
CA ASP A 87 -2.23 -9.35 -1.24
C ASP A 87 -2.28 -10.46 -2.32
N GLY A 88 -2.70 -10.11 -3.53
CA GLY A 88 -2.81 -11.05 -4.63
C GLY A 88 -4.16 -11.75 -4.73
N ASP A 89 -5.04 -11.53 -3.77
CA ASP A 89 -6.35 -12.19 -3.68
C ASP A 89 -7.53 -11.21 -3.79
N GLY A 90 -7.30 -10.04 -4.38
CA GLY A 90 -8.34 -9.03 -4.55
C GLY A 90 -8.49 -8.08 -3.39
N ASN A 91 -7.58 -8.13 -2.43
CA ASN A 91 -7.56 -7.24 -1.27
C ASN A 91 -6.23 -6.48 -1.19
N MET A 92 -6.19 -5.48 -0.34
CA MET A 92 -4.98 -4.71 -0.06
C MET A 92 -4.82 -4.50 1.43
N ILE A 93 -3.58 -4.34 1.87
CA ILE A 93 -3.28 -3.86 3.23
C ILE A 93 -2.93 -2.39 3.06
N ASN A 94 -3.61 -1.52 3.81
CA ASN A 94 -3.47 -0.08 3.61
C ASN A 94 -3.74 0.69 4.89
N ALA A 95 -3.15 1.89 5.00
CA ALA A 95 -3.42 2.81 6.10
C ALA A 95 -4.59 3.70 5.67
N GLN A 96 -5.74 3.55 6.31
CA GLN A 96 -6.98 4.20 5.93
C GLN A 96 -7.19 5.50 6.70
N CYS A 97 -7.39 6.60 5.98
CA CYS A 97 -7.66 7.91 6.59
C CYS A 97 -9.13 8.11 6.98
N SER A 98 -10.02 7.23 6.52
CA SER A 98 -11.44 7.29 6.83
C SER A 98 -11.92 5.91 7.27
N GLY A 99 -13.15 5.83 7.76
CA GLY A 99 -13.66 4.58 8.29
C GLY A 99 -12.93 4.20 9.57
N VAL A 100 -12.13 3.13 9.53
CA VAL A 100 -11.43 2.60 10.71
C VAL A 100 -10.24 3.44 11.17
N LYS A 101 -9.71 4.31 10.31
CA LYS A 101 -8.57 5.20 10.59
C LYS A 101 -7.35 4.47 11.13
N LYS A 102 -7.02 3.34 10.51
CA LYS A 102 -5.87 2.51 10.89
C LYS A 102 -5.45 1.63 9.71
N VAL A 103 -4.31 0.96 9.86
CA VAL A 103 -3.87 -0.06 8.90
C VAL A 103 -4.83 -1.24 8.97
N ALA A 104 -5.39 -1.61 7.84
CA ALA A 104 -6.39 -2.68 7.76
C ALA A 104 -6.37 -3.33 6.38
N ILE A 105 -7.05 -4.47 6.27
CA ILE A 105 -7.26 -5.17 5.01
C ILE A 105 -8.58 -4.69 4.41
N SER A 106 -8.59 -4.36 3.12
CA SER A 106 -9.81 -3.99 2.41
C SER A 106 -9.74 -4.41 0.96
N SER A 107 -10.91 -4.40 0.28
CA SER A 107 -10.98 -4.78 -1.13
C SER A 107 -10.27 -3.76 -2.01
N VAL A 108 -9.68 -4.21 -3.11
CA VAL A 108 -9.13 -3.30 -4.12
C VAL A 108 -10.21 -2.68 -5.00
N LYS A 109 -11.48 -3.04 -4.79
CA LYS A 109 -12.63 -2.49 -5.52
C LYS A 109 -13.54 -1.67 -4.60
N PRO A 110 -13.02 -0.74 -3.84
CA PRO A 110 -13.85 0.00 -2.90
C PRO A 110 -14.52 1.20 -3.55
N ASN A 111 -15.60 1.66 -2.93
CA ASN A 111 -16.25 2.90 -3.30
C ASN A 111 -16.63 3.69 -2.04
N TRP A 112 -15.76 3.66 -1.04
CA TRP A 112 -16.01 4.26 0.27
C TRP A 112 -15.15 5.49 0.54
N GLY A 113 -15.08 6.38 -0.45
CA GLY A 113 -14.47 7.69 -0.28
C GLY A 113 -13.01 7.82 -0.69
N MET A 114 -12.33 6.72 -0.97
CA MET A 114 -10.93 6.79 -1.39
C MET A 114 -10.75 7.08 -2.89
N GLY A 115 -11.83 6.96 -3.66
CA GLY A 115 -11.79 7.17 -5.10
C GLY A 115 -11.89 5.88 -5.90
N ASP A 116 -11.69 6.00 -7.20
CA ASP A 116 -11.77 4.86 -8.13
C ASP A 116 -10.41 4.20 -8.27
N ASN A 117 -10.39 2.86 -8.34
CA ASN A 117 -9.18 2.11 -8.63
C ASN A 117 -8.68 2.53 -10.03
N CYS A 118 -7.47 3.08 -10.10
CA CYS A 118 -6.91 3.57 -11.34
C CYS A 118 -5.69 2.76 -11.80
N GLY A 119 -5.46 1.61 -11.19
CA GLY A 119 -4.43 0.69 -11.65
C GLY A 119 -3.39 0.33 -10.60
N TYR A 120 -2.38 -0.37 -11.09
CA TYR A 120 -1.37 -1.00 -10.24
C TYR A 120 0.04 -0.64 -10.70
N LYS A 121 0.95 -0.55 -9.74
CA LYS A 121 2.38 -0.34 -9.99
C LYS A 121 3.19 -1.26 -9.07
N THR A 122 4.48 -1.43 -9.37
CA THR A 122 5.37 -2.20 -8.50
C THR A 122 6.74 -1.54 -8.42
N PHE A 123 7.39 -1.71 -7.28
CA PHE A 123 8.78 -1.34 -7.06
C PHE A 123 9.66 -2.58 -6.79
N LEU A 124 9.07 -3.75 -6.90
CA LEU A 124 9.77 -5.01 -6.62
C LEU A 124 10.46 -5.61 -7.84
#